data_47045f80db931406a7653eacb0e95480
#
_entry.id   47045f80db931406a7653eacb0e95480
#
_cell.length_a   1.000
_cell.length_b   1.000
_cell.length_c   1.000
_cell.angle_alpha   90.00
_cell.angle_beta   90.00
_cell.angle_gamma   90.00
#
_symmetry.space_group_name_H-M   'P 1'
#
loop_
_entity.id
_entity.type
_entity.pdbx_description
1 polymer ?
#
loop_
_entity_poly.entity_id
_entity_poly.type
_entity_poly.pdbx_seq_one_letter_code
_entity_poly.pdbx_strand_id
1 'polypeptide(L)'
;IGTQEPAYTTPYDINIIGEYNLAGELWQVKPLLDELGIRILSCISGDAKYHEVASSHRARAAMMVCSKAMINVARKMEERYGIPFFEGSFYGIGDMSDSLREIARLLIERGADPELMDRVEAVIRREEARAWARIAPYRERLQGRRVLLITGGVKSWSVVSALQEAGLDIVGTSVKKSTKEDKEKIKELMGEDAHMIDDMTPREMYRMLKEARADIML
;
A
#
# COMPACT_ATOMS: atom_id res chain seq x y z
N ILE A 1 11.00 9.20 18.16
CA ILE A 1 10.09 10.15 17.51
C ILE A 1 9.87 11.31 18.47
N GLY A 2 9.85 12.55 17.96
CA GLY A 2 9.66 13.76 18.76
C GLY A 2 10.86 14.21 19.56
N THR A 3 12.06 13.82 19.15
CA THR A 3 13.31 14.20 19.85
C THR A 3 14.17 15.21 19.09
N GLN A 4 13.83 15.49 17.83
CA GLN A 4 14.49 16.48 17.00
C GLN A 4 13.46 17.22 16.13
N GLU A 5 13.79 18.46 15.78
CA GLU A 5 13.00 19.24 14.82
C GLU A 5 13.58 19.07 13.42
N PRO A 6 12.74 19.02 12.36
CA PRO A 6 13.24 19.07 11.00
C PRO A 6 13.75 20.47 10.68
N ALA A 7 14.62 20.60 9.68
CA ALA A 7 15.15 21.88 9.24
C ALA A 7 14.06 22.88 8.83
N TYR A 8 12.96 22.39 8.30
CA TYR A 8 11.74 23.14 7.97
C TYR A 8 10.54 22.20 7.91
N THR A 9 9.34 22.76 7.94
CA THR A 9 8.07 22.04 7.73
C THR A 9 7.28 22.66 6.61
N THR A 10 6.47 21.85 5.94
CA THR A 10 5.53 22.28 4.91
C THR A 10 4.13 21.74 5.21
N PRO A 11 3.08 22.31 4.60
CA PRO A 11 1.74 21.72 4.69
C PRO A 11 1.63 20.37 3.94
N TYR A 12 2.66 19.97 3.19
CA TYR A 12 2.70 18.78 2.35
C TYR A 12 3.59 17.66 2.91
N ASP A 13 3.95 17.73 4.20
CA ASP A 13 4.81 16.75 4.85
C ASP A 13 4.02 15.52 5.28
N ILE A 14 4.43 14.34 4.82
CA ILE A 14 3.83 13.06 5.22
C ILE A 14 4.87 12.10 5.80
N ASN A 15 4.40 11.13 6.56
CA ASN A 15 5.17 9.93 6.90
C ASN A 15 4.63 8.73 6.15
N ILE A 16 5.53 7.83 5.76
CA ILE A 16 5.18 6.49 5.31
C ILE A 16 5.57 5.51 6.42
N ILE A 17 4.61 4.70 6.89
CA ILE A 17 4.81 3.80 8.02
C ILE A 17 4.65 2.34 7.57
N GLY A 18 5.63 1.50 7.88
CA GLY A 18 5.60 0.09 7.50
C GLY A 18 6.08 -0.20 6.08
N GLU A 19 6.72 0.77 5.43
CA GLU A 19 7.43 0.54 4.17
C GLU A 19 8.89 0.19 4.48
N TYR A 20 9.34 -0.93 3.93
CA TYR A 20 10.68 -1.47 4.18
C TYR A 20 11.62 -1.33 2.99
N ASN A 21 11.11 -0.85 1.87
CA ASN A 21 11.83 -0.62 0.61
C ASN A 21 12.64 -1.85 0.14
N LEU A 22 12.07 -3.05 0.31
CA LEU A 22 12.78 -4.32 0.06
C LEU A 22 13.17 -4.51 -1.41
N ALA A 23 12.33 -4.05 -2.33
CA ALA A 23 12.56 -4.10 -3.77
C ALA A 23 12.71 -2.70 -4.40
N GLY A 24 12.86 -1.66 -3.59
CA GLY A 24 12.99 -0.29 -4.06
C GLY A 24 11.65 0.37 -4.40
N GLU A 25 10.54 -0.14 -3.87
CA GLU A 25 9.19 0.36 -4.15
C GLU A 25 9.06 1.86 -3.85
N LEU A 26 9.59 2.28 -2.70
CA LEU A 26 9.57 3.69 -2.29
C LEU A 26 10.24 4.60 -3.32
N TRP A 27 11.35 4.16 -3.91
CA TRP A 27 12.08 4.94 -4.92
C TRP A 27 11.30 5.05 -6.24
N GLN A 28 10.38 4.13 -6.53
CA GLN A 28 9.50 4.22 -7.68
C GLN A 28 8.33 5.21 -7.44
N VAL A 29 7.85 5.30 -6.21
CA VAL A 29 6.71 6.15 -5.83
C VAL A 29 7.14 7.59 -5.57
N LYS A 30 8.32 7.78 -4.97
CA LYS A 30 8.82 9.10 -4.57
C LYS A 30 8.76 10.16 -5.68
N PRO A 31 9.13 9.89 -6.95
CA PRO A 31 9.03 10.88 -8.02
C PRO A 31 7.61 11.42 -8.26
N LEU A 32 6.58 10.60 -8.06
CA LEU A 32 5.18 11.02 -8.18
C LEU A 32 4.78 11.97 -7.04
N LEU A 33 5.21 11.66 -5.82
CA LEU A 33 4.99 12.53 -4.66
C LEU A 33 5.76 13.84 -4.80
N ASP A 34 7.00 13.79 -5.24
CA ASP A 34 7.84 15.00 -5.50
C ASP A 34 7.19 15.90 -6.57
N GLU A 35 6.62 15.34 -7.65
CA GLU A 35 5.89 16.09 -8.68
C GLU A 35 4.67 16.83 -8.11
N LEU A 36 3.99 16.22 -7.13
CA LEU A 36 2.85 16.81 -6.44
C LEU A 36 3.27 17.83 -5.35
N GLY A 37 4.56 17.97 -5.09
CA GLY A 37 5.10 18.76 -4.00
C GLY A 37 4.92 18.12 -2.62
N ILE A 38 4.54 16.84 -2.56
CA ILE A 38 4.36 16.09 -1.33
C ILE A 38 5.72 15.56 -0.86
N ARG A 39 6.13 15.97 0.35
CA ARG A 39 7.42 15.58 0.90
C ARG A 39 7.26 14.42 1.89
N ILE A 40 7.99 13.34 1.68
CA ILE A 40 8.15 12.30 2.69
C ILE A 40 9.12 12.83 3.75
N LEU A 41 8.60 13.17 4.93
CA LEU A 41 9.40 13.62 6.07
C LEU A 41 10.14 12.45 6.70
N SER A 42 9.51 11.29 6.78
CA SER A 42 10.14 10.05 7.25
C SER A 42 9.45 8.84 6.63
N CYS A 43 10.25 7.84 6.26
CA CYS A 43 9.78 6.51 5.93
C CYS A 43 10.19 5.53 7.05
N ILE A 44 9.22 5.04 7.82
CA ILE A 44 9.48 4.16 8.97
C ILE A 44 9.16 2.71 8.55
N SER A 45 10.19 1.82 8.35
CA SER A 45 11.59 2.07 8.65
C SER A 45 12.53 1.90 7.44
N GLY A 46 12.02 1.65 6.22
CA GLY A 46 12.87 1.46 5.04
C GLY A 46 13.39 2.80 4.52
N ASP A 47 14.67 2.89 4.20
CA ASP A 47 15.34 4.09 3.68
C ASP A 47 15.21 5.34 4.58
N ALA A 48 15.17 5.13 5.91
CA ALA A 48 15.05 6.20 6.89
C ALA A 48 16.37 6.50 7.56
N LYS A 49 16.63 7.80 7.75
CA LYS A 49 17.73 8.27 8.59
C LYS A 49 17.25 8.59 10.00
N TYR A 50 18.12 8.47 10.97
CA TYR A 50 17.79 8.73 12.38
C TYR A 50 17.09 10.08 12.60
N HIS A 51 17.61 11.16 12.01
CA HIS A 51 17.04 12.50 12.18
C HIS A 51 15.64 12.63 11.53
N GLU A 52 15.37 11.91 10.43
CA GLU A 52 14.05 11.87 9.78
C GLU A 52 13.03 11.20 10.72
N VAL A 53 13.38 10.04 11.29
CA VAL A 53 12.53 9.35 12.27
C VAL A 53 12.35 10.19 13.54
N ALA A 54 13.42 10.82 14.02
CA ALA A 54 13.38 11.67 15.22
C ALA A 54 12.46 12.88 15.06
N SER A 55 12.35 13.44 13.85
CA SER A 55 11.53 14.62 13.50
C SER A 55 10.18 14.29 12.89
N SER A 56 9.85 13.01 12.71
CA SER A 56 8.61 12.55 12.02
C SER A 56 7.30 13.01 12.68
N HIS A 57 7.35 13.46 13.94
CA HIS A 57 6.20 14.03 14.67
C HIS A 57 5.68 15.35 14.05
N ARG A 58 6.38 15.93 13.09
CA ARG A 58 6.00 17.17 12.40
C ARG A 58 5.26 16.94 11.08
N ALA A 59 5.06 15.70 10.68
CA ALA A 59 4.24 15.40 9.51
C ALA A 59 2.78 15.83 9.69
N ARG A 60 2.11 16.11 8.59
CA ARG A 60 0.70 16.50 8.55
C ARG A 60 -0.23 15.30 8.49
N ALA A 61 0.20 14.24 7.83
CA ALA A 61 -0.53 12.97 7.70
C ALA A 61 0.45 11.80 7.64
N ALA A 62 -0.05 10.59 7.80
CA ALA A 62 0.73 9.38 7.60
C ALA A 62 -0.06 8.37 6.78
N MET A 63 0.64 7.69 5.87
CA MET A 63 0.14 6.50 5.18
C MET A 63 0.81 5.27 5.79
N MET A 64 0.00 4.31 6.21
CA MET A 64 0.48 3.03 6.73
C MET A 64 0.38 1.98 5.62
N VAL A 65 1.51 1.35 5.30
CA VAL A 65 1.62 0.33 4.24
C VAL A 65 1.58 -1.09 4.81
N CYS A 66 2.06 -1.28 6.04
CA CYS A 66 2.04 -2.58 6.73
C CYS A 66 1.37 -2.45 8.10
N SER A 67 0.06 -2.71 8.15
CA SER A 67 -0.76 -2.60 9.34
C SER A 67 -0.29 -3.52 10.47
N LYS A 68 -0.08 -4.79 10.19
CA LYS A 68 0.28 -5.80 11.21
C LYS A 68 1.53 -5.47 12.01
N ALA A 69 2.55 -4.91 11.34
CA ALA A 69 3.82 -4.63 12.01
C ALA A 69 3.82 -3.27 12.73
N MET A 70 3.14 -2.26 12.19
CA MET A 70 3.38 -0.87 12.59
C MET A 70 2.13 -0.11 13.05
N ILE A 71 0.95 -0.74 13.15
CA ILE A 71 -0.29 -0.08 13.57
C ILE A 71 -0.14 0.66 14.91
N ASN A 72 0.59 0.08 15.86
CA ASN A 72 0.79 0.71 17.16
C ASN A 72 1.68 1.96 17.09
N VAL A 73 2.57 2.04 16.10
CA VAL A 73 3.36 3.25 15.85
C VAL A 73 2.45 4.35 15.31
N ALA A 74 1.65 4.04 14.29
CA ALA A 74 0.70 4.99 13.70
C ALA A 74 -0.29 5.53 14.74
N ARG A 75 -0.94 4.65 15.52
CA ARG A 75 -1.87 5.03 16.59
C ARG A 75 -1.22 5.93 17.65
N LYS A 76 0.01 5.63 18.06
CA LYS A 76 0.73 6.48 19.02
C LYS A 76 1.14 7.83 18.44
N MET A 77 1.41 7.90 17.14
CA MET A 77 1.68 9.17 16.47
C MET A 77 0.42 10.02 16.35
N GLU A 78 -0.73 9.41 16.09
CA GLU A 78 -2.02 10.10 16.11
C GLU A 78 -2.37 10.59 17.51
N GLU A 79 -2.30 9.72 18.53
CA GLU A 79 -2.60 10.05 19.92
C GLU A 79 -1.71 11.18 20.48
N ARG A 80 -0.40 11.12 20.21
CA ARG A 80 0.56 12.05 20.81
C ARG A 80 0.74 13.36 20.05
N TYR A 81 0.61 13.30 18.74
CA TYR A 81 0.98 14.42 17.85
C TYR A 81 -0.17 14.86 16.94
N GLY A 82 -1.32 14.18 17.02
CA GLY A 82 -2.49 14.50 16.22
C GLY A 82 -2.26 14.26 14.72
N ILE A 83 -1.39 13.32 14.34
CA ILE A 83 -1.11 12.99 12.94
C ILE A 83 -2.10 11.93 12.50
N PRO A 84 -3.11 12.28 11.67
CA PRO A 84 -4.05 11.29 11.16
C PRO A 84 -3.32 10.30 10.26
N PHE A 85 -3.80 9.06 10.25
CA PHE A 85 -3.24 8.05 9.35
C PHE A 85 -4.34 7.24 8.69
N PHE A 86 -4.01 6.65 7.56
CA PHE A 86 -4.83 5.68 6.87
C PHE A 86 -3.96 4.51 6.38
N GLU A 87 -4.61 3.39 6.11
CA GLU A 87 -3.95 2.26 5.47
C GLU A 87 -4.10 2.37 3.96
N GLY A 88 -2.97 2.43 3.26
CA GLY A 88 -2.89 2.56 1.81
C GLY A 88 -1.93 1.57 1.19
N SER A 89 -1.89 1.55 -0.13
CA SER A 89 -0.99 0.68 -0.90
C SER A 89 -0.38 1.42 -2.09
N PHE A 90 0.85 1.03 -2.42
CA PHE A 90 1.51 1.39 -3.68
C PHE A 90 1.46 0.24 -4.71
N TYR A 91 0.78 -0.85 -4.38
CA TYR A 91 0.53 -1.98 -5.28
C TYR A 91 -0.87 -1.86 -5.87
N GLY A 92 -0.98 -2.21 -7.15
CA GLY A 92 -2.22 -2.01 -7.90
C GLY A 92 -2.38 -0.58 -8.44
N ILE A 93 -3.08 -0.45 -9.54
CA ILE A 93 -3.31 0.85 -10.20
C ILE A 93 -4.35 1.64 -9.41
N GLY A 94 -5.48 1.01 -9.10
CA GLY A 94 -6.56 1.63 -8.33
C GLY A 94 -6.14 1.96 -6.91
N ASP A 95 -5.53 1.03 -6.19
CA ASP A 95 -5.10 1.24 -4.80
C ASP A 95 -4.06 2.36 -4.67
N MET A 96 -3.16 2.48 -5.65
CA MET A 96 -2.22 3.61 -5.72
C MET A 96 -2.94 4.94 -5.92
N SER A 97 -3.91 4.98 -6.83
CA SER A 97 -4.72 6.17 -7.10
C SER A 97 -5.52 6.61 -5.87
N ASP A 98 -6.16 5.66 -5.18
CA ASP A 98 -6.91 5.94 -3.96
C ASP A 98 -6.00 6.38 -2.81
N SER A 99 -4.80 5.82 -2.72
CA SER A 99 -3.80 6.27 -1.75
C SER A 99 -3.37 7.71 -1.99
N LEU A 100 -3.15 8.12 -3.24
CA LEU A 100 -2.82 9.51 -3.58
C LEU A 100 -3.97 10.46 -3.26
N ARG A 101 -5.23 10.08 -3.53
CA ARG A 101 -6.42 10.86 -3.19
C ARG A 101 -6.54 11.06 -1.68
N GLU A 102 -6.35 10.00 -0.92
CA GLU A 102 -6.47 10.05 0.54
C GLU A 102 -5.34 10.87 1.18
N ILE A 103 -4.11 10.78 0.66
CA ILE A 103 -3.01 11.67 1.06
C ILE A 103 -3.42 13.13 0.83
N ALA A 104 -3.90 13.47 -0.37
CA ALA A 104 -4.30 14.83 -0.71
C ALA A 104 -5.44 15.34 0.18
N ARG A 105 -6.47 14.51 0.40
CA ARG A 105 -7.60 14.83 1.29
C ARG A 105 -7.12 15.21 2.69
N LEU A 106 -6.29 14.36 3.30
CA LEU A 106 -5.77 14.60 4.64
C LEU A 106 -4.88 15.85 4.71
N LEU A 107 -4.05 16.09 3.70
CA LEU A 107 -3.20 17.27 3.65
C LEU A 107 -4.03 18.57 3.51
N ILE A 108 -5.07 18.57 2.67
CA ILE A 108 -5.99 19.71 2.49
C ILE A 108 -6.73 20.01 3.78
N GLU A 109 -7.25 18.99 4.47
CA GLU A 109 -7.89 19.15 5.78
C GLU A 109 -6.95 19.76 6.83
N ARG A 110 -5.65 19.65 6.63
CA ARG A 110 -4.60 20.16 7.52
C ARG A 110 -3.88 21.40 7.00
N GLY A 111 -4.48 22.08 6.04
CA GLY A 111 -4.07 23.41 5.58
C GLY A 111 -3.19 23.42 4.33
N ALA A 112 -3.11 22.32 3.57
CA ALA A 112 -2.56 22.38 2.23
C ALA A 112 -3.54 23.06 1.27
N ASP A 113 -3.01 23.52 0.12
CA ASP A 113 -3.79 24.16 -0.92
C ASP A 113 -4.87 23.20 -1.48
N PRO A 114 -6.15 23.59 -1.53
CA PRO A 114 -7.22 22.79 -2.13
C PRO A 114 -6.96 22.37 -3.58
N GLU A 115 -6.19 23.14 -4.36
CA GLU A 115 -5.79 22.79 -5.73
C GLU A 115 -4.89 21.53 -5.79
N LEU A 116 -4.39 21.05 -4.64
CA LEU A 116 -3.64 19.79 -4.58
C LEU A 116 -4.47 18.62 -5.16
N MET A 117 -5.79 18.59 -4.89
CA MET A 117 -6.63 17.50 -5.40
C MET A 117 -6.69 17.50 -6.94
N ASP A 118 -6.80 18.65 -7.58
CA ASP A 118 -6.81 18.75 -9.04
C ASP A 118 -5.49 18.29 -9.65
N ARG A 119 -4.36 18.64 -9.01
CA ARG A 119 -3.03 18.16 -9.44
C ARG A 119 -2.90 16.64 -9.27
N VAL A 120 -3.39 16.09 -8.17
CA VAL A 120 -3.40 14.64 -7.90
C VAL A 120 -4.23 13.92 -8.96
N GLU A 121 -5.44 14.38 -9.27
CA GLU A 121 -6.28 13.77 -10.29
C GLU A 121 -5.66 13.84 -11.71
N ALA A 122 -4.91 14.90 -12.00
CA ALA A 122 -4.19 15.01 -13.27
C ALA A 122 -3.05 13.97 -13.38
N VAL A 123 -2.29 13.79 -12.29
CA VAL A 123 -1.23 12.77 -12.21
C VAL A 123 -1.84 11.38 -12.30
N ILE A 124 -2.89 11.09 -11.55
CA ILE A 124 -3.59 9.80 -11.55
C ILE A 124 -4.03 9.44 -12.98
N ARG A 125 -4.79 10.31 -13.65
CA ARG A 125 -5.26 10.05 -15.03
C ARG A 125 -4.10 9.73 -15.99
N ARG A 126 -3.00 10.45 -15.87
CA ARG A 126 -1.81 10.22 -16.72
C ARG A 126 -1.15 8.88 -16.42
N GLU A 127 -0.92 8.58 -15.16
CA GLU A 127 -0.18 7.36 -14.76
C GLU A 127 -1.03 6.10 -14.88
N GLU A 128 -2.34 6.16 -14.59
CA GLU A 128 -3.27 5.06 -14.88
C GLU A 128 -3.27 4.72 -16.36
N ALA A 129 -3.39 5.72 -17.25
CA ALA A 129 -3.35 5.48 -18.68
C ALA A 129 -2.05 4.80 -19.14
N ARG A 130 -0.91 5.21 -18.57
CA ARG A 130 0.39 4.59 -18.83
C ARG A 130 0.47 3.17 -18.30
N ALA A 131 0.00 2.94 -17.08
CA ALA A 131 0.03 1.63 -16.46
C ALA A 131 -0.87 0.65 -17.22
N TRP A 132 -2.11 1.03 -17.54
CA TRP A 132 -3.04 0.23 -18.33
C TRP A 132 -2.47 -0.12 -19.71
N ALA A 133 -1.87 0.83 -20.40
CA ALA A 133 -1.22 0.58 -21.70
C ALA A 133 -0.08 -0.43 -21.59
N ARG A 134 0.71 -0.39 -20.49
CA ARG A 134 1.81 -1.33 -20.27
C ARG A 134 1.36 -2.74 -19.92
N ILE A 135 0.29 -2.90 -19.15
CA ILE A 135 -0.18 -4.24 -18.75
C ILE A 135 -1.12 -4.88 -19.79
N ALA A 136 -1.74 -4.10 -20.67
CA ALA A 136 -2.70 -4.62 -21.65
C ALA A 136 -2.21 -5.85 -22.45
N PRO A 137 -0.98 -5.88 -23.02
CA PRO A 137 -0.49 -7.04 -23.77
C PRO A 137 -0.31 -8.31 -22.92
N TYR A 138 -0.07 -8.13 -21.62
CA TYR A 138 0.08 -9.25 -20.68
C TYR A 138 -1.27 -9.71 -20.16
N ARG A 139 -2.19 -8.77 -19.90
CA ARG A 139 -3.51 -9.03 -19.39
C ARG A 139 -4.29 -10.01 -20.27
N GLU A 140 -4.24 -9.86 -21.58
CA GLU A 140 -4.86 -10.79 -22.53
C GLU A 140 -4.37 -12.24 -22.33
N ARG A 141 -3.07 -12.42 -22.03
CA ARG A 141 -2.46 -13.74 -21.79
C ARG A 141 -2.74 -14.28 -20.38
N LEU A 142 -2.97 -13.41 -19.42
CA LEU A 142 -3.19 -13.72 -18.00
C LEU A 142 -4.67 -13.90 -17.65
N GLN A 143 -5.57 -13.42 -18.50
CA GLN A 143 -7.01 -13.42 -18.26
C GLN A 143 -7.52 -14.81 -17.87
N GLY A 144 -8.14 -14.91 -16.68
CA GLY A 144 -8.70 -16.14 -16.15
C GLY A 144 -7.68 -17.19 -15.70
N ARG A 145 -6.38 -16.88 -15.70
CA ARG A 145 -5.39 -17.77 -15.07
C ARG A 145 -5.54 -17.76 -13.56
N ARG A 146 -5.55 -18.95 -12.98
CA ARG A 146 -5.85 -19.18 -11.57
C ARG A 146 -4.57 -19.09 -10.74
N VAL A 147 -4.58 -18.23 -9.71
CA VAL A 147 -3.40 -17.95 -8.88
C VAL A 147 -3.65 -18.36 -7.43
N LEU A 148 -2.72 -19.12 -6.87
CA LEU A 148 -2.56 -19.33 -5.44
C LEU A 148 -1.49 -18.36 -4.92
N LEU A 149 -1.89 -17.41 -4.06
CA LEU A 149 -1.03 -16.34 -3.59
C LEU A 149 -0.48 -16.64 -2.18
N ILE A 150 0.84 -16.79 -2.04
CA ILE A 150 1.51 -17.11 -0.77
C ILE A 150 2.50 -16.01 -0.38
N THR A 151 1.99 -14.87 0.06
CA THR A 151 2.81 -13.71 0.48
C THR A 151 3.15 -13.70 1.97
N GLY A 152 2.71 -14.70 2.74
CA GLY A 152 2.80 -14.67 4.20
C GLY A 152 1.84 -13.69 4.87
N GLY A 153 0.95 -13.04 4.10
CA GLY A 153 -0.06 -12.10 4.58
C GLY A 153 0.40 -10.64 4.61
N VAL A 154 1.64 -10.35 4.25
CA VAL A 154 2.12 -8.96 4.11
C VAL A 154 1.54 -8.38 2.82
N LYS A 155 0.86 -7.22 2.92
CA LYS A 155 0.22 -6.54 1.78
C LYS A 155 -0.73 -7.45 0.95
N SER A 156 -1.32 -8.49 1.58
CA SER A 156 -2.04 -9.54 0.84
C SER A 156 -3.25 -9.01 0.07
N TRP A 157 -4.05 -8.11 0.66
CA TRP A 157 -5.21 -7.55 -0.02
C TRP A 157 -4.82 -6.72 -1.26
N SER A 158 -3.77 -5.90 -1.16
CA SER A 158 -3.34 -5.06 -2.29
C SER A 158 -2.66 -5.86 -3.41
N VAL A 159 -2.00 -6.96 -3.07
CA VAL A 159 -1.48 -7.87 -4.10
C VAL A 159 -2.62 -8.63 -4.78
N VAL A 160 -3.67 -9.02 -4.03
CA VAL A 160 -4.89 -9.59 -4.62
C VAL A 160 -5.49 -8.60 -5.62
N SER A 161 -5.72 -7.35 -5.21
CA SER A 161 -6.23 -6.28 -6.07
C SER A 161 -5.40 -6.11 -7.35
N ALA A 162 -4.08 -5.97 -7.22
CA ALA A 162 -3.17 -5.80 -8.36
C ALA A 162 -3.20 -6.98 -9.34
N LEU A 163 -3.31 -8.22 -8.84
CA LEU A 163 -3.39 -9.40 -9.69
C LEU A 163 -4.73 -9.50 -10.41
N GLN A 164 -5.83 -9.11 -9.76
CA GLN A 164 -7.15 -9.02 -10.40
C GLN A 164 -7.18 -7.97 -11.51
N GLU A 165 -6.55 -6.81 -11.29
CA GLU A 165 -6.35 -5.80 -12.34
C GLU A 165 -5.59 -6.35 -13.53
N ALA A 166 -4.63 -7.25 -13.31
CA ALA A 166 -3.91 -7.94 -14.38
C ALA A 166 -4.74 -9.04 -15.08
N GLY A 167 -5.96 -9.30 -14.62
CA GLY A 167 -6.88 -10.28 -15.21
C GLY A 167 -6.76 -11.69 -14.63
N LEU A 168 -6.07 -11.86 -13.51
CA LEU A 168 -5.88 -13.14 -12.85
C LEU A 168 -7.03 -13.47 -11.88
N ASP A 169 -7.36 -14.75 -11.74
CA ASP A 169 -8.35 -15.26 -10.78
C ASP A 169 -7.62 -15.76 -9.53
N ILE A 170 -7.83 -15.11 -8.39
CA ILE A 170 -7.18 -15.50 -7.14
C ILE A 170 -8.00 -16.60 -6.47
N VAL A 171 -7.46 -17.82 -6.45
CA VAL A 171 -8.14 -19.01 -5.90
C VAL A 171 -7.85 -19.25 -4.42
N GLY A 172 -6.89 -18.56 -3.87
CA GLY A 172 -6.55 -18.58 -2.45
C GLY A 172 -5.41 -17.62 -2.13
N THR A 173 -5.39 -17.12 -0.91
CA THR A 173 -4.33 -16.21 -0.44
C THR A 173 -3.93 -16.50 1.00
N SER A 174 -2.64 -16.33 1.30
CA SER A 174 -2.15 -16.46 2.67
C SER A 174 -2.46 -15.21 3.49
N VAL A 175 -2.89 -15.42 4.75
CA VAL A 175 -3.30 -14.34 5.67
C VAL A 175 -2.61 -14.41 7.03
N LYS A 176 -1.52 -15.17 7.14
CA LYS A 176 -0.76 -15.36 8.39
C LYS A 176 -0.33 -14.06 9.07
N LYS A 177 0.01 -13.04 8.27
CA LYS A 177 0.44 -11.72 8.74
C LYS A 177 -0.61 -10.62 8.51
N SER A 178 -1.85 -10.99 8.20
CA SER A 178 -2.95 -10.07 8.00
C SER A 178 -3.63 -9.70 9.33
N THR A 179 -4.13 -8.48 9.43
CA THR A 179 -5.02 -8.05 10.50
C THR A 179 -6.44 -8.54 10.23
N LYS A 180 -7.36 -8.25 11.13
CA LYS A 180 -8.78 -8.52 10.89
C LYS A 180 -9.31 -7.67 9.74
N GLU A 181 -8.92 -6.42 9.72
CA GLU A 181 -9.29 -5.45 8.69
C GLU A 181 -8.76 -5.86 7.31
N ASP A 182 -7.52 -6.38 7.24
CA ASP A 182 -6.96 -6.94 6.00
C ASP A 182 -7.79 -8.13 5.48
N LYS A 183 -8.24 -9.00 6.40
CA LYS A 183 -9.06 -10.18 6.04
C LYS A 183 -10.44 -9.76 5.50
N GLU A 184 -11.04 -8.72 6.06
CA GLU A 184 -12.31 -8.18 5.54
C GLU A 184 -12.12 -7.58 4.12
N LYS A 185 -11.06 -6.81 3.89
CA LYS A 185 -10.73 -6.32 2.54
C LYS A 185 -10.51 -7.47 1.53
N ILE A 186 -9.86 -8.56 1.95
CA ILE A 186 -9.69 -9.74 1.08
C ILE A 186 -11.06 -10.35 0.74
N LYS A 187 -12.00 -10.42 1.68
CA LYS A 187 -13.35 -10.90 1.39
C LYS A 187 -14.11 -9.98 0.44
N GLU A 188 -13.98 -8.67 0.59
CA GLU A 188 -14.56 -7.71 -0.35
C GLU A 188 -14.05 -7.93 -1.77
N LEU A 189 -12.75 -8.23 -1.94
CA LEU A 189 -12.11 -8.45 -3.23
C LEU A 189 -12.40 -9.83 -3.84
N MET A 190 -12.43 -10.88 -3.02
CA MET A 190 -12.51 -12.27 -3.48
C MET A 190 -13.91 -12.91 -3.25
N GLY A 191 -14.79 -12.26 -2.51
CA GLY A 191 -16.08 -12.79 -2.06
C GLY A 191 -16.04 -13.41 -0.67
N GLU A 192 -17.22 -13.63 -0.08
CA GLU A 192 -17.35 -14.17 1.29
C GLU A 192 -16.72 -15.57 1.46
N ASP A 193 -16.72 -16.37 0.40
CA ASP A 193 -16.11 -17.70 0.38
C ASP A 193 -14.60 -17.68 0.08
N ALA A 194 -13.95 -16.52 0.23
CA ALA A 194 -12.53 -16.35 -0.04
C ALA A 194 -11.68 -17.38 0.70
N HIS A 195 -10.89 -18.15 -0.04
CA HIS A 195 -10.02 -19.16 0.55
C HIS A 195 -8.77 -18.50 1.16
N MET A 196 -8.86 -18.21 2.47
CA MET A 196 -7.81 -17.59 3.26
C MET A 196 -7.01 -18.62 4.08
N ILE A 197 -5.70 -18.59 3.96
CA ILE A 197 -4.78 -19.58 4.52
C ILE A 197 -3.94 -18.93 5.61
N ASP A 198 -4.08 -19.38 6.86
CA ASP A 198 -3.30 -18.82 7.97
C ASP A 198 -1.86 -19.35 7.97
N ASP A 199 -1.66 -20.67 7.87
CA ASP A 199 -0.34 -21.29 7.82
C ASP A 199 -0.39 -22.58 7.01
N MET A 200 0.68 -22.89 6.29
CA MET A 200 0.76 -24.11 5.49
C MET A 200 2.18 -24.65 5.44
N THR A 201 2.26 -25.97 5.52
CA THR A 201 3.48 -26.69 5.17
C THR A 201 3.65 -26.76 3.64
N PRO A 202 4.86 -26.94 3.10
CA PRO A 202 5.07 -27.12 1.66
C PRO A 202 4.23 -28.26 1.04
N ARG A 203 3.95 -29.31 1.82
CA ARG A 203 3.09 -30.42 1.37
C ARG A 203 1.61 -29.98 1.20
N GLU A 204 1.12 -29.17 2.12
CA GLU A 204 -0.24 -28.62 2.05
C GLU A 204 -0.36 -27.61 0.92
N MET A 205 0.64 -26.74 0.70
CA MET A 205 0.69 -25.84 -0.45
C MET A 205 0.60 -26.61 -1.76
N TYR A 206 1.37 -27.69 -1.91
CA TYR A 206 1.34 -28.51 -3.12
C TYR A 206 -0.01 -29.21 -3.33
N ARG A 207 -0.63 -29.71 -2.25
CA ARG A 207 -1.96 -30.29 -2.30
C ARG A 207 -2.99 -29.26 -2.75
N MET A 208 -2.97 -28.11 -2.11
CA MET A 208 -3.89 -27.00 -2.42
C MET A 208 -3.73 -26.49 -3.85
N LEU A 209 -2.50 -26.35 -4.34
CA LEU A 209 -2.24 -26.00 -5.73
C LEU A 209 -3.00 -26.92 -6.71
N LYS A 210 -2.99 -28.24 -6.42
CA LYS A 210 -3.69 -29.22 -7.24
C LYS A 210 -5.21 -29.19 -7.07
N GLU A 211 -5.69 -29.13 -5.83
CA GLU A 211 -7.13 -29.09 -5.52
C GLU A 211 -7.78 -27.84 -6.08
N ALA A 212 -7.14 -26.69 -5.91
CA ALA A 212 -7.61 -25.42 -6.46
C ALA A 212 -7.39 -25.30 -7.97
N ARG A 213 -6.70 -26.25 -8.61
CA ARG A 213 -6.32 -26.19 -10.04
C ARG A 213 -5.69 -24.85 -10.40
N ALA A 214 -4.76 -24.36 -9.55
CA ALA A 214 -4.08 -23.12 -9.82
C ALA A 214 -3.04 -23.30 -10.94
N ASP A 215 -3.01 -22.36 -11.87
CA ASP A 215 -2.02 -22.32 -12.95
C ASP A 215 -0.69 -21.76 -12.46
N ILE A 216 -0.75 -20.86 -11.48
CA ILE A 216 0.38 -20.07 -10.98
C ILE A 216 0.37 -20.11 -9.45
N MET A 217 1.55 -20.20 -8.85
CA MET A 217 1.77 -19.95 -7.43
C MET A 217 2.78 -18.81 -7.29
N LEU A 218 2.40 -17.79 -6.53
CA LEU A 218 3.22 -16.61 -6.22
C LEU A 218 3.48 -16.53 -4.72
#